data_93150f20f3d70391aac3b45f353c23e7
#
_entry.id   93150f20f3d70391aac3b45f353c23e7
#
_cell.length_a   1.000
_cell.length_b   1.000
_cell.length_c   1.000
_cell.angle_alpha   90.00
_cell.angle_beta   90.00
_cell.angle_gamma   90.00
#
_symmetry.space_group_name_H-M   'P 1'
#
loop_
_entity.id
_entity.type
_entity.pdbx_description
1 polymer ?
#
loop_
_entity_poly.entity_id
_entity_poly.type
_entity_poly.pdbx_seq_one_letter_code
_entity_poly.pdbx_strand_id
1 'polypeptide(L)' 'MKSAKHQQRVRECAAEIGAALPGLADRHTPLILIAALTEQVGGALRIGRHEHACTDQEAKDIIERVRQLALSETDADKV' A
#
# COMPACT_ATOMS: atom_id res chain seq x y z
N MET A 1 -17.28 -10.00 1.80
CA MET A 1 -16.31 -10.59 0.88
C MET A 1 -16.11 -9.69 -0.34
N LYS A 2 -14.86 -9.49 -0.73
CA LYS A 2 -14.57 -8.66 -1.89
C LYS A 2 -14.86 -9.43 -3.17
N SER A 3 -15.51 -8.76 -4.12
CA SER A 3 -15.82 -9.38 -5.40
C SER A 3 -14.57 -9.50 -6.27
N ALA A 4 -14.63 -10.38 -7.27
CA ALA A 4 -13.56 -10.49 -8.25
C ALA A 4 -13.33 -9.18 -8.99
N LYS A 5 -14.41 -8.45 -9.25
CA LYS A 5 -14.34 -7.16 -9.92
C LYS A 5 -13.62 -6.13 -9.08
N HIS A 6 -13.88 -6.12 -7.77
CA HIS A 6 -13.17 -5.25 -6.85
C HIS A 6 -11.67 -5.57 -6.87
N GLN A 7 -11.32 -6.84 -6.80
CA GLN A 7 -9.92 -7.24 -6.78
C GLN A 7 -9.22 -6.92 -8.09
N GLN A 8 -9.93 -7.03 -9.19
CA GLN A 8 -9.40 -6.65 -10.49
C GLN A 8 -9.04 -5.16 -10.52
N ARG A 9 -9.91 -4.33 -9.98
CA ARG A 9 -9.66 -2.89 -9.92
C ARG A 9 -8.48 -2.56 -9.02
N VAL A 10 -8.34 -3.27 -7.92
CA VAL A 10 -7.18 -3.08 -7.05
C VAL A 10 -5.90 -3.41 -7.80
N ARG A 11 -5.88 -4.51 -8.55
CA ARG A 11 -4.70 -4.89 -9.32
C ARG A 11 -4.36 -3.87 -10.39
N GLU A 12 -5.38 -3.34 -11.06
CA GLU A 12 -5.17 -2.33 -12.09
C GLU A 12 -4.57 -1.06 -11.50
N CYS A 13 -5.12 -0.61 -10.38
CA CYS A 13 -4.61 0.57 -9.70
C CYS A 13 -3.18 0.33 -9.19
N ALA A 14 -2.93 -0.84 -8.63
CA ALA A 14 -1.59 -1.19 -8.16
C ALA A 14 -0.59 -1.20 -9.30
N ALA A 15 -1.00 -1.67 -10.48
CA ALA A 15 -0.12 -1.69 -11.64
C ALA A 15 0.23 -0.27 -12.09
N GLU A 16 -0.75 0.66 -12.03
CA GLU A 16 -0.49 2.04 -12.39
C GLU A 16 0.50 2.69 -11.41
N ILE A 17 0.30 2.43 -10.12
CA ILE A 17 1.22 2.94 -9.10
C ILE A 17 2.61 2.35 -9.32
N GLY A 18 2.69 1.04 -9.56
CA GLY A 18 3.94 0.37 -9.78
C GLY A 18 4.68 0.88 -11.01
N ALA A 19 3.94 1.27 -12.05
CA ALA A 19 4.55 1.82 -13.25
C ALA A 19 5.19 3.18 -13.01
N ALA A 20 4.70 3.93 -12.02
CA ALA A 20 5.25 5.24 -11.70
C ALA A 20 6.47 5.16 -10.78
N LEU A 21 6.63 4.05 -10.04
CA LEU A 21 7.68 3.95 -9.04
C LEU A 21 9.10 4.05 -9.59
N PRO A 22 9.45 3.42 -10.73
CA PRO A 22 10.83 3.53 -11.21
C PRO A 22 11.26 4.96 -11.49
N GLY A 23 10.39 5.79 -12.07
CA GLY A 23 10.72 7.18 -12.31
C GLY A 23 10.93 7.96 -11.03
N LEU A 24 10.12 7.66 -10.02
CA LEU A 24 10.30 8.30 -8.73
C LEU A 24 11.57 7.83 -8.03
N ALA A 25 11.88 6.54 -8.17
CA ALA A 25 13.09 5.98 -7.58
C ALA A 25 14.34 6.57 -8.21
N ASP A 26 14.28 6.94 -9.48
CA ASP A 26 15.41 7.56 -10.15
C ASP A 26 15.67 8.98 -9.65
N ARG A 27 14.65 9.66 -9.16
CA ARG A 27 14.76 11.05 -8.73
C ARG A 27 14.91 11.24 -7.23
N HIS A 28 14.64 10.22 -6.45
CA HIS A 28 14.63 10.32 -4.99
C HIS A 28 15.36 9.13 -4.39
N THR A 29 15.91 9.34 -3.20
CA THR A 29 16.53 8.21 -2.51
C THR A 29 15.43 7.25 -2.05
N PRO A 30 15.77 5.95 -1.89
CA PRO A 30 14.77 4.98 -1.45
C PRO A 30 14.08 5.36 -0.15
N LEU A 31 14.80 5.91 0.81
CA LEU A 31 14.20 6.27 2.10
C LEU A 31 13.19 7.40 1.95
N ILE A 32 13.49 8.38 1.11
CA ILE A 32 12.57 9.49 0.85
C ILE A 32 11.31 8.96 0.16
N LEU A 33 11.48 8.07 -0.80
CA LEU A 33 10.35 7.49 -1.52
C LEU A 33 9.46 6.70 -0.56
N ILE A 34 10.06 5.90 0.31
CA ILE A 34 9.31 5.11 1.29
C ILE A 34 8.53 6.02 2.24
N ALA A 35 9.17 7.09 2.73
CA ALA A 35 8.50 8.03 3.62
C ALA A 35 7.32 8.71 2.94
N ALA A 36 7.50 9.10 1.68
CA ALA A 36 6.44 9.75 0.92
C ALA A 36 5.26 8.81 0.70
N LEU A 37 5.54 7.55 0.36
CA LEU A 37 4.48 6.55 0.17
C LEU A 37 3.74 6.30 1.48
N THR A 38 4.46 6.28 2.59
CA THR A 38 3.84 6.10 3.91
C THR A 38 2.86 7.23 4.20
N GLU A 39 3.23 8.47 3.90
CA GLU A 39 2.34 9.60 4.10
C GLU A 39 1.09 9.50 3.23
N GLN A 40 1.25 9.04 2.00
CA GLN A 40 0.12 8.88 1.10
C GLN A 40 -0.84 7.80 1.59
N VAL A 41 -0.32 6.69 2.06
CA VAL A 41 -1.17 5.62 2.61
C VAL A 41 -1.91 6.13 3.85
N GLY A 42 -1.22 6.83 4.74
CA GLY A 42 -1.84 7.38 5.93
C GLY A 42 -2.93 8.39 5.60
N GLY A 43 -2.67 9.26 4.63
CA GLY A 43 -3.66 10.23 4.18
C GLY A 43 -4.88 9.58 3.57
N ALA A 44 -4.65 8.54 2.75
CA ALA A 44 -5.75 7.82 2.12
C ALA A 44 -6.62 7.12 3.17
N LEU A 45 -6.00 6.52 4.19
CA LEU A 45 -6.75 5.88 5.26
C LEU A 45 -7.57 6.88 6.06
N ARG A 46 -7.00 8.06 6.34
CA ARG A 46 -7.72 9.10 7.06
C ARG A 46 -8.94 9.57 6.29
N ILE A 47 -8.79 9.78 4.99
CA ILE A 47 -9.90 10.19 4.14
C ILE A 47 -10.97 9.10 4.11
N GLY A 48 -10.55 7.85 3.93
CA GLY A 48 -11.49 6.73 3.88
C GLY A 48 -12.29 6.61 5.16
N ARG A 49 -11.65 6.80 6.32
CA ARG A 49 -12.36 6.73 7.59
C ARG A 49 -13.31 7.92 7.76
N HIS A 50 -12.88 9.11 7.36
CA HIS A 50 -13.72 10.29 7.46
C HIS A 50 -14.98 10.16 6.60
N GLU A 51 -14.86 9.55 5.44
CA GLU A 51 -15.98 9.37 4.52
C GLU A 51 -16.74 8.08 4.76
N HIS A 52 -16.42 7.36 5.81
CA HIS A 52 -17.04 6.09 6.18
C HIS A 52 -16.87 5.00 5.10
N ALA A 53 -15.85 5.16 4.27
CA ALA A 53 -15.51 4.15 3.27
C ALA A 53 -14.61 3.06 3.83
N CYS A 54 -14.07 3.30 5.01
CA CYS A 54 -13.12 2.39 5.65
C CYS A 54 -13.37 2.45 7.16
N THR A 55 -13.59 1.28 7.78
CA THR A 55 -13.76 1.22 9.23
C THR A 55 -12.40 1.20 9.91
N ASP A 56 -12.42 1.43 11.23
CA ASP A 56 -11.19 1.34 12.02
C ASP A 56 -10.56 -0.04 11.89
N GLN A 57 -11.38 -1.09 11.89
CA GLN A 57 -10.86 -2.44 11.80
C GLN A 57 -10.23 -2.67 10.43
N GLU A 58 -10.87 -2.17 9.37
CA GLU A 58 -10.31 -2.29 8.03
C GLU A 58 -9.00 -1.54 7.92
N ALA A 59 -8.88 -0.37 8.54
CA ALA A 59 -7.63 0.38 8.54
C ALA A 59 -6.52 -0.42 9.24
N LYS A 60 -6.84 -1.04 10.38
CA LYS A 60 -5.88 -1.87 11.09
C LYS A 60 -5.46 -3.07 10.24
N ASP A 61 -6.41 -3.68 9.55
CA ASP A 61 -6.11 -4.81 8.68
C ASP A 61 -5.19 -4.42 7.53
N ILE A 62 -5.39 -3.22 6.98
CA ILE A 62 -4.55 -2.71 5.91
C ILE A 62 -3.12 -2.49 6.43
N ILE A 63 -3.01 -1.88 7.61
CA ILE A 63 -1.69 -1.66 8.21
C ILE A 63 -0.99 -2.98 8.47
N GLU A 64 -1.71 -3.97 8.97
CA GLU A 64 -1.13 -5.28 9.21
C GLU A 64 -0.72 -5.95 7.90
N ARG A 65 -1.50 -5.77 6.85
CA ARG A 65 -1.16 -6.31 5.54
C ARG A 65 0.13 -5.67 5.00
N VAL A 66 0.27 -4.36 5.17
CA VAL A 66 1.50 -3.67 4.77
C VAL A 66 2.69 -4.25 5.53
N ARG A 67 2.51 -4.45 6.83
CA ARG A 67 3.55 -5.03 7.66
C ARG A 67 3.95 -6.41 7.15
N GLN A 68 2.97 -7.25 6.86
CA GLN A 68 3.23 -8.60 6.36
C GLN A 68 3.98 -8.56 5.04
N LEU A 69 3.56 -7.70 4.12
CA LEU A 69 4.21 -7.57 2.83
C LEU A 69 5.64 -7.07 2.97
N ALA A 70 5.85 -6.10 3.85
CA ALA A 70 7.17 -5.50 4.03
C ALA A 70 8.17 -6.47 4.67
N LEU A 71 7.67 -7.38 5.52
CA LEU A 71 8.55 -8.25 6.27
C LEU A 71 8.54 -9.70 5.77
N SER A 72 7.75 -9.98 4.74
CA SER A 72 7.59 -11.36 4.28
C SER A 72 8.87 -11.94 3.71
N GLU A 73 9.72 -11.13 3.10
CA GLU A 73 10.96 -11.65 2.53
C GLU A 73 11.98 -12.03 3.58
N THR A 74 11.70 -11.78 4.86
CA THR A 74 12.58 -12.31 5.90
C THR A 74 12.64 -13.81 5.83
N ASP A 75 11.57 -14.43 5.32
CA ASP A 75 11.56 -15.87 5.15
C ASP A 75 12.54 -16.30 4.07
N ALA A 76 12.66 -15.51 3.01
CA ALA A 76 13.62 -15.77 1.96
C ALA A 76 15.04 -15.62 2.47
N ASP A 77 15.26 -14.71 3.38
CA ASP A 77 16.59 -14.45 3.93
C ASP A 77 17.09 -15.60 4.79
N LYS A 78 16.19 -16.44 5.24
CA LYS A 78 16.56 -17.59 6.07
C LYS A 78 17.10 -18.76 5.26
N VAL A 79 16.97 -18.67 3.98
CA VAL A 79 17.39 -19.74 3.10
C VAL A 79 18.88 -19.69 2.86
#